data_d74c8280cb52949d97abe42032834153
#
_entry.id   d74c8280cb52949d97abe42032834153
#
_cell.length_a   1.000
_cell.length_b   1.000
_cell.length_c   1.000
_cell.angle_alpha   90.00
_cell.angle_beta   90.00
_cell.angle_gamma   90.00
#
_symmetry.space_group_name_H-M   'P 1'
#
loop_
_entity.id
_entity.type
_entity.pdbx_description
1 polymer ?
#
loop_
_entity_poly.entity_id
_entity_poly.type
_entity_poly.pdbx_seq_one_letter_code
_entity_poly.pdbx_strand_id
1 'polypeptide(L)'
;MSATSGQSLMAAHAEVKSEISRTDGKTSLLLAFVGAVLAGAWSVGHGLHLTVPARLVGGAGMGLLLVVAGLLLWSVRPHLSGQHGFPLWATLTPEQITDALSQDLAADVAGLSRLAVGKFRSLRRAVDLTLAGGALLVIAALLAFGGAA
;
A
#
# COMPACT_ATOMS: atom_id res chain seq x y z
N MET A 1 24.33 28.06 -9.48
CA MET A 1 23.56 27.38 -8.41
C MET A 1 24.44 27.39 -7.16
N SER A 2 23.96 27.97 -6.06
CA SER A 2 24.73 28.03 -4.82
C SER A 2 24.90 26.66 -4.22
N ALA A 3 26.03 26.35 -3.59
CA ALA A 3 26.29 25.06 -2.92
C ALA A 3 25.15 24.66 -1.93
N THR A 4 24.54 25.66 -1.30
CA THR A 4 23.39 25.49 -0.40
C THR A 4 22.13 24.94 -1.09
N SER A 5 21.88 25.33 -2.35
CA SER A 5 20.72 24.81 -3.12
C SER A 5 20.91 23.36 -3.53
N GLY A 6 22.14 22.94 -3.84
CA GLY A 6 22.45 21.54 -4.15
C GLY A 6 22.30 20.62 -2.93
N GLN A 7 22.74 21.07 -1.76
CA GLN A 7 22.60 20.32 -0.51
C GLN A 7 21.14 20.17 -0.09
N SER A 8 20.32 21.20 -0.24
CA SER A 8 18.88 21.12 0.10
C SER A 8 18.11 20.19 -0.83
N LEU A 9 18.46 20.14 -2.11
CA LEU A 9 17.86 19.19 -3.06
C LEU A 9 18.25 17.72 -2.77
N MET A 10 19.51 17.48 -2.41
CA MET A 10 19.95 16.13 -2.00
C MET A 10 19.26 15.69 -0.72
N ALA A 11 19.06 16.57 0.25
CA ALA A 11 18.33 16.29 1.47
C ALA A 11 16.85 15.95 1.16
N ALA A 12 16.17 16.74 0.33
CA ALA A 12 14.81 16.50 -0.10
C ALA A 12 14.66 15.15 -0.85
N HIS A 13 15.61 14.81 -1.72
CA HIS A 13 15.63 13.54 -2.42
C HIS A 13 15.77 12.34 -1.45
N ALA A 14 16.66 12.45 -0.46
CA ALA A 14 16.83 11.43 0.57
C ALA A 14 15.57 11.26 1.44
N GLU A 15 14.93 12.39 1.80
CA GLU A 15 13.68 12.41 2.56
C GLU A 15 12.55 11.68 1.82
N VAL A 16 12.31 12.02 0.54
CA VAL A 16 11.27 11.36 -0.26
C VAL A 16 11.52 9.85 -0.39
N LYS A 17 12.78 9.43 -0.61
CA LYS A 17 13.14 8.01 -0.64
C LYS A 17 12.86 7.31 0.69
N SER A 18 13.18 7.95 1.81
CA SER A 18 12.91 7.43 3.15
C SER A 18 11.41 7.26 3.39
N GLU A 19 10.57 8.23 2.99
CA GLU A 19 9.13 8.16 3.13
C GLU A 19 8.50 7.05 2.26
N ILE A 20 9.01 6.83 1.04
CA ILE A 20 8.58 5.71 0.18
C ILE A 20 8.88 4.38 0.87
N SER A 21 10.09 4.19 1.40
CA SER A 21 10.49 2.97 2.11
C SER A 21 9.64 2.71 3.36
N ARG A 22 9.35 3.76 4.14
CA ARG A 22 8.43 3.67 5.31
C ARG A 22 7.03 3.26 4.90
N THR A 23 6.54 3.79 3.79
CA THR A 23 5.20 3.47 3.27
C THR A 23 5.13 2.02 2.81
N ASP A 24 6.16 1.54 2.14
CA ASP A 24 6.23 0.14 1.70
C ASP A 24 6.29 -0.82 2.91
N GLY A 25 6.99 -0.46 3.99
CA GLY A 25 6.98 -1.21 5.25
C GLY A 25 5.58 -1.28 5.89
N LYS A 26 4.86 -0.16 5.97
CA LYS A 26 3.48 -0.11 6.47
C LYS A 26 2.53 -0.93 5.60
N THR A 27 2.70 -0.89 4.29
CA THR A 27 1.90 -1.67 3.33
C THR A 27 2.09 -3.17 3.54
N SER A 28 3.33 -3.62 3.76
CA SER A 28 3.65 -5.03 4.02
C SER A 28 3.04 -5.52 5.34
N LEU A 29 3.12 -4.70 6.40
CA LEU A 29 2.50 -5.02 7.69
C LEU A 29 0.97 -5.10 7.58
N LEU A 30 0.34 -4.17 6.86
CA LEU A 30 -1.10 -4.19 6.64
C LEU A 30 -1.52 -5.41 5.81
N LEU A 31 -0.75 -5.79 4.79
CA LEU A 31 -1.01 -6.98 4.00
C LEU A 31 -0.92 -8.26 4.84
N ALA A 32 0.08 -8.36 5.72
CA ALA A 32 0.22 -9.48 6.65
C ALA A 32 -0.97 -9.54 7.63
N PHE A 33 -1.38 -8.39 8.16
CA PHE A 33 -2.54 -8.29 9.05
C PHE A 33 -3.84 -8.73 8.34
N VAL A 34 -4.10 -8.21 7.14
CA VAL A 34 -5.29 -8.58 6.34
C VAL A 34 -5.28 -10.08 6.02
N GLY A 35 -4.12 -10.64 5.68
CA GLY A 35 -3.94 -12.07 5.44
C GLY A 35 -4.26 -12.91 6.68
N ALA A 36 -3.79 -12.50 7.85
CA ALA A 36 -4.09 -13.19 9.12
C ALA A 36 -5.59 -13.13 9.46
N VAL A 37 -6.24 -11.97 9.29
CA VAL A 37 -7.68 -11.82 9.51
C VAL A 37 -8.49 -12.69 8.55
N LEU A 38 -8.12 -12.73 7.27
CA LEU A 38 -8.78 -13.59 6.28
C LEU A 38 -8.65 -15.07 6.64
N ALA A 39 -7.45 -15.53 7.02
CA ALA A 39 -7.21 -16.91 7.41
C ALA A 39 -8.00 -17.27 8.68
N GLY A 40 -8.02 -16.40 9.69
CA GLY A 40 -8.79 -16.60 10.90
C GLY A 40 -10.29 -16.62 10.65
N ALA A 41 -10.82 -15.68 9.89
CA ALA A 41 -12.25 -15.63 9.53
C ALA A 41 -12.68 -16.86 8.73
N TRP A 42 -11.84 -17.31 7.79
CA TRP A 42 -12.06 -18.53 7.04
C TRP A 42 -12.11 -19.78 7.95
N SER A 43 -11.14 -19.93 8.85
CA SER A 43 -11.04 -21.06 9.79
C SER A 43 -12.26 -21.14 10.70
N VAL A 44 -12.70 -20.00 11.26
CA VAL A 44 -13.88 -19.94 12.14
C VAL A 44 -15.16 -20.16 11.34
N GLY A 45 -15.28 -19.56 10.17
CA GLY A 45 -16.49 -19.66 9.33
C GLY A 45 -16.79 -21.08 8.84
N HIS A 46 -15.76 -21.89 8.62
CA HIS A 46 -15.93 -23.30 8.21
C HIS A 46 -16.44 -24.20 9.33
N GLY A 47 -16.14 -23.88 10.58
CA GLY A 47 -16.51 -24.69 11.75
C GLY A 47 -17.90 -24.36 12.34
N LEU A 48 -18.54 -23.28 11.90
CA LEU A 48 -19.79 -22.80 12.48
C LEU A 48 -20.99 -23.01 11.52
N HIS A 49 -22.14 -23.39 12.10
CA HIS A 49 -23.43 -23.36 11.40
C HIS A 49 -23.95 -21.92 11.38
N LEU A 50 -23.45 -21.11 10.43
CA LEU A 50 -23.82 -19.71 10.33
C LEU A 50 -25.24 -19.54 9.80
N THR A 51 -25.99 -18.62 10.41
CA THR A 51 -27.27 -18.15 9.89
C THR A 51 -27.10 -17.49 8.51
N VAL A 52 -28.13 -17.47 7.68
CA VAL A 52 -28.06 -16.87 6.34
C VAL A 52 -27.58 -15.41 6.39
N PRO A 53 -28.10 -14.51 7.28
CA PRO A 53 -27.62 -13.13 7.37
C PRO A 53 -26.14 -13.06 7.81
N ALA A 54 -25.69 -13.87 8.77
CA ALA A 54 -24.29 -13.92 9.20
C ALA A 54 -23.37 -14.33 8.06
N ARG A 55 -23.79 -15.29 7.24
CA ARG A 55 -23.03 -15.77 6.07
C ARG A 55 -22.90 -14.69 4.99
N LEU A 56 -23.98 -13.97 4.70
CA LEU A 56 -23.96 -12.88 3.71
C LEU A 56 -23.08 -11.72 4.15
N VAL A 57 -23.23 -11.24 5.39
CA VAL A 57 -22.44 -10.14 5.94
C VAL A 57 -20.96 -10.54 6.08
N GLY A 58 -20.69 -11.76 6.57
CA GLY A 58 -19.32 -12.28 6.69
C GLY A 58 -18.64 -12.46 5.33
N GLY A 59 -19.38 -12.98 4.35
CA GLY A 59 -18.90 -13.10 2.96
C GLY A 59 -18.59 -11.75 2.33
N ALA A 60 -19.43 -10.74 2.55
CA ALA A 60 -19.16 -9.36 2.10
C ALA A 60 -17.91 -8.78 2.77
N GLY A 61 -17.72 -8.97 4.08
CA GLY A 61 -16.53 -8.53 4.81
C GLY A 61 -15.26 -9.20 4.28
N MET A 62 -15.28 -10.52 4.08
CA MET A 62 -14.15 -11.25 3.49
C MET A 62 -13.85 -10.80 2.05
N GLY A 63 -14.88 -10.61 1.22
CA GLY A 63 -14.73 -10.10 -0.14
C GLY A 63 -14.06 -8.73 -0.16
N LEU A 64 -14.46 -7.83 0.75
CA LEU A 64 -13.85 -6.52 0.89
C LEU A 64 -12.37 -6.61 1.29
N LEU A 65 -12.02 -7.48 2.24
CA LEU A 65 -10.62 -7.70 2.64
C LEU A 65 -9.78 -8.32 1.51
N LEU A 66 -10.34 -9.17 0.66
CA LEU A 66 -9.66 -9.68 -0.54
C LEU A 66 -9.38 -8.55 -1.54
N VAL A 67 -10.32 -7.63 -1.74
CA VAL A 67 -10.09 -6.42 -2.56
C VAL A 67 -8.96 -5.57 -1.98
N VAL A 68 -8.92 -5.39 -0.66
CA VAL A 68 -7.82 -4.70 0.03
C VAL A 68 -6.49 -5.38 -0.24
N ALA A 69 -6.40 -6.69 -0.07
CA ALA A 69 -5.18 -7.44 -0.35
C ALA A 69 -4.72 -7.25 -1.80
N GLY A 70 -5.64 -7.29 -2.76
CA GLY A 70 -5.36 -7.00 -4.17
C GLY A 70 -4.82 -5.59 -4.40
N LEU A 71 -5.43 -4.56 -3.78
CA LEU A 71 -4.97 -3.17 -3.86
C LEU A 71 -3.57 -2.99 -3.28
N LEU A 72 -3.28 -3.62 -2.13
CA LEU A 72 -1.96 -3.57 -1.50
C LEU A 72 -0.90 -4.26 -2.36
N LEU A 73 -1.19 -5.45 -2.91
CA LEU A 73 -0.30 -6.16 -3.82
C LEU A 73 -0.03 -5.35 -5.09
N TRP A 74 -1.05 -4.70 -5.64
CA TRP A 74 -0.88 -3.81 -6.79
C TRP A 74 0.00 -2.61 -6.45
N SER A 75 -0.14 -2.04 -5.25
CA SER A 75 0.66 -0.89 -4.79
C SER A 75 2.14 -1.24 -4.60
N VAL A 76 2.46 -2.48 -4.24
CA VAL A 76 3.85 -2.98 -4.05
C VAL A 76 4.49 -3.40 -5.37
N ARG A 77 3.69 -3.61 -6.43
CA ARG A 77 4.23 -4.02 -7.73
C ARG A 77 5.26 -3.01 -8.25
N PRO A 78 6.49 -3.46 -8.60
CA PRO A 78 7.53 -2.58 -9.11
C PRO A 78 7.11 -1.93 -10.43
N HIS A 79 7.16 -0.59 -10.49
CA HIS A 79 6.99 0.16 -11.73
C HIS A 79 8.35 0.28 -12.40
N LEU A 80 8.61 -0.57 -13.41
CA LEU A 80 9.88 -0.59 -14.15
C LEU A 80 9.92 0.41 -15.32
N SER A 81 8.79 1.06 -15.65
CA SER A 81 8.64 2.01 -16.76
C SER A 81 8.62 3.45 -16.26
N GLY A 82 9.66 3.88 -15.54
CA GLY A 82 9.79 5.27 -15.08
C GLY A 82 10.80 6.06 -15.94
N GLN A 83 10.46 7.32 -16.29
CA GLN A 83 11.40 8.26 -16.89
C GLN A 83 12.25 9.01 -15.84
N HIS A 84 12.22 8.57 -14.58
CA HIS A 84 12.93 9.19 -13.46
C HIS A 84 13.53 8.12 -12.54
N GLY A 85 14.66 8.45 -11.93
CA GLY A 85 15.34 7.58 -10.96
C GLY A 85 16.03 6.37 -11.58
N PHE A 86 16.19 5.29 -10.81
CA PHE A 86 16.96 4.12 -11.22
C PHE A 86 16.48 3.41 -12.50
N PRO A 87 15.18 3.37 -12.87
CA PRO A 87 14.76 2.78 -14.13
C PRO A 87 15.30 3.53 -15.35
N LEU A 88 15.41 4.88 -15.27
CA LEU A 88 16.05 5.70 -16.29
C LEU A 88 17.58 5.45 -16.30
N TRP A 89 18.21 5.42 -15.12
CA TRP A 89 19.66 5.23 -15.04
C TRP A 89 20.13 3.87 -15.59
N ALA A 90 19.28 2.84 -15.52
CA ALA A 90 19.57 1.53 -16.11
C ALA A 90 19.68 1.56 -17.66
N THR A 91 19.21 2.63 -18.29
CA THR A 91 19.26 2.82 -19.75
C THR A 91 20.34 3.80 -20.20
N LEU A 92 21.05 4.44 -19.28
CA LEU A 92 22.05 5.48 -19.54
C LEU A 92 23.47 4.96 -19.35
N THR A 93 24.44 5.59 -20.04
CA THR A 93 25.88 5.36 -19.79
C THR A 93 26.32 6.10 -18.49
N PRO A 94 27.47 5.73 -17.88
CA PRO A 94 27.96 6.39 -16.66
C PRO A 94 28.10 7.91 -16.81
N GLU A 95 28.54 8.39 -17.97
CA GLU A 95 28.71 9.81 -18.29
C GLU A 95 27.34 10.49 -18.34
N GLN A 96 26.36 9.89 -19.01
CA GLN A 96 24.99 10.40 -19.09
C GLN A 96 24.29 10.43 -17.74
N ILE A 97 24.58 9.47 -16.84
CA ILE A 97 24.06 9.46 -15.47
C ILE A 97 24.59 10.68 -14.71
N THR A 98 25.88 10.99 -14.85
CA THR A 98 26.49 12.15 -14.18
C THR A 98 25.87 13.46 -14.63
N ASP A 99 25.63 13.62 -15.93
CA ASP A 99 24.97 14.78 -16.49
C ASP A 99 23.50 14.90 -16.05
N ALA A 100 22.76 13.81 -16.10
CA ALA A 100 21.36 13.76 -15.67
C ALA A 100 21.22 14.11 -14.17
N LEU A 101 22.08 13.59 -13.31
CA LEU A 101 22.08 13.90 -11.88
C LEU A 101 22.41 15.37 -11.58
N SER A 102 23.23 16.01 -12.42
CA SER A 102 23.60 17.42 -12.24
C SER A 102 22.52 18.40 -12.71
N GLN A 103 21.75 18.02 -13.72
CA GLN A 103 20.81 18.92 -14.40
C GLN A 103 19.35 18.82 -13.92
N ASP A 104 18.92 17.68 -13.35
CA ASP A 104 17.48 17.40 -13.19
C ASP A 104 17.06 16.86 -11.82
N LEU A 105 17.86 17.09 -10.77
CA LEU A 105 17.54 16.63 -9.40
C LEU A 105 16.18 17.17 -8.91
N ALA A 106 15.81 18.38 -9.33
CA ALA A 106 14.53 18.97 -8.99
C ALA A 106 13.34 18.25 -9.66
N ALA A 107 13.48 17.84 -10.93
CA ALA A 107 12.49 17.07 -11.64
C ALA A 107 12.34 15.64 -11.06
N ASP A 108 13.46 15.02 -10.67
CA ASP A 108 13.46 13.74 -9.97
C ASP A 108 12.72 13.81 -8.62
N VAL A 109 12.99 14.83 -7.80
CA VAL A 109 12.27 15.06 -6.53
C VAL A 109 10.78 15.24 -6.78
N ALA A 110 10.39 16.03 -7.79
CA ALA A 110 8.98 16.22 -8.14
C ALA A 110 8.31 14.93 -8.63
N GLY A 111 9.00 14.12 -9.43
CA GLY A 111 8.52 12.81 -9.91
C GLY A 111 8.31 11.83 -8.75
N LEU A 112 9.29 11.66 -7.89
CA LEU A 112 9.23 10.81 -6.70
C LEU A 112 8.16 11.26 -5.71
N SER A 113 7.97 12.57 -5.53
CA SER A 113 6.92 13.12 -4.67
C SER A 113 5.50 12.78 -5.17
N ARG A 114 5.27 12.82 -6.49
CA ARG A 114 3.98 12.38 -7.07
C ARG A 114 3.72 10.90 -6.84
N LEU A 115 4.75 10.06 -6.99
CA LEU A 115 4.67 8.63 -6.70
C LEU A 115 4.36 8.39 -5.22
N ALA A 116 5.02 9.09 -4.30
CA ALA A 116 4.78 9.01 -2.87
C ALA A 116 3.33 9.35 -2.54
N VAL A 117 2.81 10.47 -3.05
CA VAL A 117 1.40 10.88 -2.85
C VAL A 117 0.42 9.84 -3.39
N GLY A 118 0.70 9.23 -4.55
CA GLY A 118 -0.09 8.13 -5.10
C GLY A 118 -0.15 6.92 -4.15
N LYS A 119 1.01 6.50 -3.64
CA LYS A 119 1.12 5.40 -2.66
C LYS A 119 0.39 5.71 -1.36
N PHE A 120 0.50 6.93 -0.83
CA PHE A 120 -0.23 7.36 0.37
C PHE A 120 -1.75 7.29 0.20
N ARG A 121 -2.28 7.73 -0.95
CA ARG A 121 -3.72 7.62 -1.24
C ARG A 121 -4.18 6.17 -1.31
N SER A 122 -3.41 5.31 -1.96
CA SER A 122 -3.70 3.88 -2.04
C SER A 122 -3.71 3.23 -0.65
N LEU A 123 -2.70 3.52 0.17
CA LEU A 123 -2.60 3.00 1.55
C LEU A 123 -3.77 3.49 2.41
N ARG A 124 -4.13 4.77 2.34
CA ARG A 124 -5.27 5.32 3.07
C ARG A 124 -6.57 4.59 2.71
N ARG A 125 -6.85 4.42 1.40
CA ARG A 125 -8.01 3.66 0.95
C ARG A 125 -8.00 2.21 1.44
N ALA A 126 -6.83 1.56 1.41
CA ALA A 126 -6.69 0.20 1.92
C ALA A 126 -7.00 0.12 3.41
N VAL A 127 -6.56 1.09 4.22
CA VAL A 127 -6.88 1.17 5.66
C VAL A 127 -8.38 1.36 5.87
N ASP A 128 -9.00 2.31 5.17
CA ASP A 128 -10.45 2.60 5.29
C ASP A 128 -11.28 1.34 4.94
N LEU A 129 -10.93 0.66 3.86
CA LEU A 129 -11.59 -0.58 3.46
C LEU A 129 -11.33 -1.74 4.42
N THR A 130 -10.14 -1.82 5.02
CA THR A 130 -9.82 -2.82 6.06
C THR A 130 -10.70 -2.62 7.28
N LEU A 131 -10.88 -1.38 7.73
CA LEU A 131 -11.78 -1.06 8.85
C LEU A 131 -13.22 -1.43 8.52
N ALA A 132 -13.70 -1.11 7.32
CA ALA A 132 -15.05 -1.48 6.88
C ALA A 132 -15.23 -3.01 6.81
N GLY A 133 -14.28 -3.73 6.22
CA GLY A 133 -14.29 -5.19 6.14
C GLY A 133 -14.25 -5.85 7.53
N GLY A 134 -13.39 -5.34 8.41
CA GLY A 134 -13.32 -5.77 9.81
C GLY A 134 -14.63 -5.55 10.57
N ALA A 135 -15.26 -4.38 10.40
CA ALA A 135 -16.57 -4.09 11.00
C ALA A 135 -17.65 -5.08 10.52
N LEU A 136 -17.68 -5.40 9.23
CA LEU A 136 -18.61 -6.41 8.69
C LEU A 136 -18.36 -7.80 9.30
N LEU A 137 -17.11 -8.20 9.49
CA LEU A 137 -16.81 -9.48 10.16
C LEU A 137 -17.26 -9.49 11.61
N VAL A 138 -17.10 -8.38 12.34
CA VAL A 138 -17.61 -8.25 13.72
C VAL A 138 -19.14 -8.36 13.74
N ILE A 139 -19.83 -7.67 12.84
CA ILE A 139 -21.30 -7.74 12.72
C ILE A 139 -21.72 -9.18 12.40
N ALA A 140 -21.03 -9.86 11.47
CA ALA A 140 -21.33 -11.25 11.15
C ALA A 140 -21.14 -12.18 12.36
N ALA A 141 -20.10 -11.96 13.16
CA ALA A 141 -19.88 -12.70 14.40
C ALA A 141 -21.03 -12.46 15.42
N LEU A 142 -21.45 -11.21 15.61
CA LEU A 142 -22.58 -10.88 16.50
C LEU A 142 -23.88 -11.54 16.01
N LEU A 143 -24.15 -11.57 14.72
CA LEU A 143 -25.31 -12.24 14.14
C LEU A 143 -25.23 -13.77 14.26
N ALA A 144 -24.03 -14.34 14.25
CA ALA A 144 -23.85 -15.77 14.43
C ALA A 144 -24.12 -16.18 15.89
N PHE A 145 -23.63 -15.40 16.87
CA PHE A 145 -23.84 -15.70 18.29
C PHE A 145 -25.21 -15.23 18.81
N GLY A 146 -25.74 -14.13 18.32
CA GLY A 146 -27.05 -13.61 18.72
C GLY A 146 -28.24 -14.39 18.17
N GLY A 147 -28.06 -15.20 17.12
CA GLY A 147 -29.09 -16.09 16.59
C GLY A 147 -29.12 -17.49 17.27
N ALA A 148 -28.25 -17.71 18.24
CA ALA A 148 -28.19 -18.97 19.01
C ALA A 148 -28.89 -18.86 20.40
N ALA A 149 -29.46 -17.69 20.71
CA ALA A 149 -30.31 -17.45 21.87
C ALA A 149 -31.78 -17.50 21.51
#